data_605bf32d592794df08da19af6ff15b71
#
_entry.id   605bf32d592794df08da19af6ff15b71
#
_cell.length_a   1.000
_cell.length_b   1.000
_cell.length_c   1.000
_cell.angle_alpha   90.00
_cell.angle_beta   90.00
_cell.angle_gamma   90.00
#
_symmetry.space_group_name_H-M   'P 1'
#
loop_
_entity.id
_entity.type
_entity.pdbx_description
1 polymer ?
#
loop_
_entity_poly.entity_id
_entity_poly.type
_entity_poly.pdbx_seq_one_letter_code
_entity_poly.pdbx_strand_id
1 'polypeptide(L)'
;MRLVRGLIRLVIIILFIGCVGVEAYLHGAFDFIEKLDKVDSMEKLTEYINDELQQDIDQFDIYVENVTEEQIKNVNRNLDGFFGNVTTYTILGQKRDGTLKVRLKVLASENLEVWKLLVEGKNDIALSEKGQKLYDQVSAILHNEIQEGMSDFEKEKALHDYLIKNCAFEENYRGGDRTGDEDYYKAYGALVNHKAVCNGYAEAMNLLLNAAGISCKMVVGTADGTDHAWNVVKLEDGWYQVDATWDDPTPDREGMVQYDYFNLTDEQMAKSHQWNKEDYEVCTETQYNYFTYYNQVCDSYEEYKEKVNQAIAKKKKKIVYLVTDYEESAYDLSFVVDSHLNIKKASYMTSDSPMGTIISLNVTY
;
A
#
# COMPACT_ATOMS: atom_id res chain seq x y z
N MET A 1 29.28 -67.93 22.05
CA MET A 1 27.87 -67.73 22.20
C MET A 1 27.51 -66.39 22.95
N ARG A 2 28.20 -65.98 24.04
CA ARG A 2 27.92 -64.74 24.77
C ARG A 2 28.20 -63.45 23.93
N LEU A 3 29.26 -63.38 23.12
CA LEU A 3 29.62 -62.26 22.26
C LEU A 3 28.59 -62.03 21.16
N VAL A 4 28.10 -63.05 20.49
CA VAL A 4 27.11 -62.98 19.41
C VAL A 4 25.75 -62.45 19.97
N ARG A 5 25.35 -62.86 21.17
CA ARG A 5 24.14 -62.36 21.82
C ARG A 5 24.26 -60.86 22.24
N GLY A 6 25.49 -60.43 22.61
CA GLY A 6 25.78 -59.02 22.87
C GLY A 6 25.67 -58.15 21.64
N LEU A 7 26.23 -58.62 20.50
CA LEU A 7 26.19 -57.92 19.23
C LEU A 7 24.74 -57.79 18.69
N ILE A 8 23.97 -58.90 18.77
CA ILE A 8 22.55 -58.88 18.35
C ILE A 8 21.73 -57.89 19.20
N ARG A 9 21.98 -57.84 20.53
CA ARG A 9 21.30 -56.86 21.40
C ARG A 9 21.67 -55.43 21.06
N LEU A 10 22.94 -55.17 20.74
CA LEU A 10 23.38 -53.83 20.35
C LEU A 10 22.75 -53.39 19.02
N VAL A 11 22.68 -54.29 18.02
CA VAL A 11 22.03 -54.02 16.74
C VAL A 11 20.52 -53.77 16.91
N ILE A 12 19.87 -54.57 17.79
CA ILE A 12 18.43 -54.35 18.09
C ILE A 12 18.21 -52.99 18.79
N ILE A 13 19.08 -52.59 19.72
CA ILE A 13 19.00 -51.28 20.37
C ILE A 13 19.22 -50.15 19.36
N ILE A 14 20.19 -50.25 18.46
CA ILE A 14 20.43 -49.24 17.41
C ILE A 14 19.25 -49.15 16.44
N LEU A 15 18.71 -50.30 16.03
CA LEU A 15 17.49 -50.31 15.19
C LEU A 15 16.27 -49.78 15.92
N PHE A 16 16.11 -50.08 17.21
CA PHE A 16 15.01 -49.52 18.02
C PHE A 16 15.14 -48.02 18.22
N ILE A 17 16.34 -47.51 18.50
CA ILE A 17 16.62 -46.05 18.57
C ILE A 17 16.42 -45.41 17.20
N GLY A 18 16.84 -46.08 16.11
CA GLY A 18 16.58 -45.60 14.75
C GLY A 18 15.06 -45.55 14.42
N CYS A 19 14.33 -46.63 14.76
CA CYS A 19 12.85 -46.64 14.56
C CYS A 19 12.13 -45.62 15.43
N VAL A 20 12.52 -45.50 16.72
CA VAL A 20 11.96 -44.48 17.60
C VAL A 20 12.32 -43.06 17.12
N GLY A 21 13.56 -42.89 16.61
CA GLY A 21 13.98 -41.64 15.98
C GLY A 21 13.18 -41.30 14.72
N VAL A 22 12.90 -42.29 13.87
CA VAL A 22 12.05 -42.11 12.68
C VAL A 22 10.58 -41.85 13.07
N GLU A 23 10.03 -42.62 14.01
CA GLU A 23 8.67 -42.35 14.53
C GLU A 23 8.58 -41.01 15.23
N ALA A 24 9.58 -40.65 16.03
CA ALA A 24 9.65 -39.34 16.67
C ALA A 24 9.77 -38.21 15.63
N TYR A 25 10.53 -38.39 14.56
CA TYR A 25 10.61 -37.48 13.43
C TYR A 25 9.26 -37.37 12.69
N LEU A 26 8.65 -38.53 12.36
CA LEU A 26 7.34 -38.59 11.70
C LEU A 26 6.19 -38.05 12.57
N HIS A 27 6.36 -38.03 13.90
CA HIS A 27 5.37 -37.54 14.86
C HIS A 27 5.69 -36.17 15.46
N GLY A 28 6.67 -35.44 14.89
CA GLY A 28 7.01 -34.08 15.34
C GLY A 28 7.72 -34.03 16.70
N ALA A 29 8.26 -35.18 17.24
CA ALA A 29 8.97 -35.18 18.50
C ALA A 29 10.37 -34.50 18.41
N PHE A 30 10.89 -34.29 17.22
CA PHE A 30 12.09 -33.48 16.97
C PHE A 30 11.84 -31.99 16.97
N ASP A 31 10.59 -31.53 16.86
CA ASP A 31 10.23 -30.12 17.00
C ASP A 31 10.63 -29.52 18.37
N PHE A 32 10.89 -30.36 19.36
CA PHE A 32 11.41 -29.96 20.68
C PHE A 32 12.89 -29.53 20.66
N ILE A 33 13.63 -29.87 19.61
CA ILE A 33 15.07 -29.59 19.49
C ILE A 33 15.34 -28.40 18.55
N GLU A 34 14.50 -28.16 17.56
CA GLU A 34 14.58 -26.98 16.72
C GLU A 34 13.69 -25.86 17.29
N LYS A 35 14.31 -24.84 17.86
CA LYS A 35 13.68 -23.56 18.19
C LYS A 35 13.46 -22.79 16.87
N LEU A 36 12.54 -23.25 16.05
CA LEU A 36 12.09 -22.45 14.92
C LEU A 36 10.98 -21.50 15.40
N ASP A 37 11.03 -20.29 14.89
CA ASP A 37 9.99 -19.30 15.12
C ASP A 37 8.69 -19.76 14.47
N LYS A 38 7.58 -19.21 14.96
CA LYS A 38 6.24 -19.60 14.57
C LYS A 38 5.39 -18.36 14.39
N VAL A 39 4.71 -18.29 13.26
CA VAL A 39 3.74 -17.25 12.93
C VAL A 39 2.39 -17.89 12.63
N ASP A 40 1.30 -17.15 12.86
CA ASP A 40 -0.07 -17.66 12.78
C ASP A 40 -0.92 -16.97 11.70
N SER A 41 -0.30 -16.09 10.90
CA SER A 41 -0.94 -15.39 9.78
C SER A 41 0.07 -15.01 8.68
N MET A 42 -0.42 -14.62 7.51
CA MET A 42 0.42 -14.09 6.44
C MET A 42 1.03 -12.73 6.83
N GLU A 43 0.30 -11.90 7.57
CA GLU A 43 0.79 -10.61 8.08
C GLU A 43 2.02 -10.80 8.98
N LYS A 44 1.93 -11.64 10.02
CA LYS A 44 3.08 -11.95 10.87
C LYS A 44 4.22 -12.63 10.12
N LEU A 45 3.92 -13.36 9.05
CA LEU A 45 4.95 -13.91 8.16
C LEU A 45 5.68 -12.77 7.43
N THR A 46 4.96 -11.73 6.98
CA THR A 46 5.56 -10.54 6.37
C THR A 46 6.47 -9.82 7.34
N GLU A 47 5.99 -9.54 8.55
CA GLU A 47 6.79 -8.90 9.61
C GLU A 47 8.07 -9.69 9.88
N TYR A 48 7.92 -11.00 10.07
CA TYR A 48 9.06 -11.90 10.32
C TYR A 48 10.08 -11.87 9.16
N ILE A 49 9.61 -11.94 7.92
CA ILE A 49 10.49 -11.87 6.73
C ILE A 49 11.22 -10.52 6.68
N ASN A 50 10.52 -9.42 6.94
CA ASN A 50 11.14 -8.10 6.96
C ASN A 50 12.20 -7.98 8.06
N ASP A 51 11.95 -8.53 9.25
CA ASP A 51 12.92 -8.57 10.36
C ASP A 51 14.17 -9.37 10.00
N GLU A 52 14.02 -10.53 9.36
CA GLU A 52 15.14 -11.35 8.87
C GLU A 52 15.96 -10.61 7.80
N LEU A 53 15.29 -9.95 6.85
CA LEU A 53 15.94 -9.13 5.83
C LEU A 53 16.68 -7.93 6.43
N GLN A 54 16.19 -7.34 7.51
CA GLN A 54 16.90 -6.28 8.23
C GLN A 54 18.18 -6.78 8.89
N GLN A 55 18.25 -8.08 9.21
CA GLN A 55 19.43 -8.74 9.77
C GLN A 55 20.33 -9.36 8.67
N ASP A 56 20.08 -9.08 7.39
CA ASP A 56 20.75 -9.64 6.22
C ASP A 56 20.63 -11.18 6.10
N ILE A 57 19.56 -11.76 6.67
CA ILE A 57 19.23 -13.17 6.57
C ILE A 57 18.32 -13.37 5.36
N ASP A 58 18.82 -14.07 4.35
CA ASP A 58 18.13 -14.30 3.07
C ASP A 58 17.49 -15.69 2.95
N GLN A 59 17.74 -16.59 3.89
CA GLN A 59 17.16 -17.93 3.92
C GLN A 59 16.94 -18.41 5.35
N PHE A 60 15.73 -18.89 5.64
CA PHE A 60 15.34 -19.37 6.97
C PHE A 60 14.23 -20.42 6.89
N ASP A 61 14.07 -21.18 7.98
CA ASP A 61 12.97 -22.14 8.18
C ASP A 61 12.03 -21.59 9.26
N ILE A 62 10.72 -21.67 9.01
CA ILE A 62 9.69 -21.15 9.92
C ILE A 62 8.48 -22.09 9.98
N TYR A 63 7.78 -22.11 11.13
CA TYR A 63 6.46 -22.70 11.27
C TYR A 63 5.37 -21.68 11.00
N VAL A 64 4.44 -22.02 10.09
CA VAL A 64 3.31 -21.14 9.72
C VAL A 64 2.00 -21.85 10.04
N GLU A 65 1.18 -21.25 10.89
CA GLU A 65 -0.18 -21.71 11.23
C GLU A 65 -1.23 -20.91 10.46
N ASN A 66 -2.42 -21.49 10.32
CA ASN A 66 -3.57 -20.86 9.67
C ASN A 66 -3.31 -20.36 8.23
N VAL A 67 -2.22 -20.82 7.62
CA VAL A 67 -1.83 -20.49 6.25
C VAL A 67 -1.85 -21.76 5.42
N THR A 68 -2.48 -21.71 4.26
CA THR A 68 -2.61 -22.84 3.36
C THR A 68 -1.36 -22.98 2.46
N GLU A 69 -1.15 -24.19 1.93
CA GLU A 69 -0.09 -24.43 0.94
C GLU A 69 -0.25 -23.53 -0.30
N GLU A 70 -1.49 -23.23 -0.70
CA GLU A 70 -1.78 -22.35 -1.83
C GLU A 70 -1.37 -20.90 -1.54
N GLN A 71 -1.57 -20.42 -0.31
CA GLN A 71 -1.10 -19.10 0.11
C GLN A 71 0.44 -19.04 0.11
N ILE A 72 1.11 -20.08 0.58
CA ILE A 72 2.58 -20.16 0.49
C ILE A 72 3.06 -20.21 -0.96
N LYS A 73 2.36 -20.94 -1.83
CA LYS A 73 2.67 -20.98 -3.27
C LYS A 73 2.57 -19.60 -3.91
N ASN A 74 1.63 -18.80 -3.45
CA ASN A 74 1.39 -17.44 -3.93
C ASN A 74 1.91 -16.39 -2.92
N VAL A 75 2.97 -16.70 -2.17
CA VAL A 75 3.46 -15.89 -1.04
C VAL A 75 3.70 -14.43 -1.43
N ASN A 76 4.32 -14.16 -2.56
CA ASN A 76 4.58 -12.79 -3.02
C ASN A 76 3.31 -11.97 -3.32
N ARG A 77 2.16 -12.63 -3.47
CA ARG A 77 0.85 -11.97 -3.67
C ARG A 77 0.12 -11.68 -2.36
N ASN A 78 0.53 -12.39 -1.30
CA ASN A 78 -0.17 -12.40 -0.02
C ASN A 78 0.65 -11.71 1.08
N LEU A 79 1.77 -11.06 0.73
CA LEU A 79 2.63 -10.36 1.67
C LEU A 79 2.44 -8.85 1.51
N ASP A 80 1.87 -8.23 2.53
CA ASP A 80 1.69 -6.79 2.66
C ASP A 80 2.93 -6.10 3.18
N GLY A 81 3.27 -4.90 2.66
CA GLY A 81 4.40 -4.12 3.15
C GLY A 81 5.74 -4.85 3.06
N PHE A 82 5.84 -5.83 2.15
CA PHE A 82 7.01 -6.67 2.02
C PHE A 82 8.11 -5.98 1.21
N PHE A 83 9.28 -5.81 1.82
CA PHE A 83 10.46 -5.18 1.21
C PHE A 83 11.35 -6.13 0.42
N GLY A 84 10.79 -7.19 -0.17
CA GLY A 84 11.58 -8.17 -0.89
C GLY A 84 10.74 -9.07 -1.78
N ASN A 85 11.38 -10.11 -2.30
CA ASN A 85 10.74 -11.18 -3.06
C ASN A 85 11.14 -12.55 -2.51
N VAL A 86 10.16 -13.40 -2.23
CA VAL A 86 10.41 -14.82 -1.99
C VAL A 86 10.77 -15.47 -3.33
N THR A 87 12.04 -15.78 -3.52
CA THR A 87 12.56 -16.37 -4.76
C THR A 87 12.34 -17.87 -4.83
N THR A 88 12.35 -18.54 -3.67
CA THR A 88 12.02 -19.97 -3.56
C THR A 88 11.33 -20.25 -2.23
N TYR A 89 10.39 -21.18 -2.27
CA TYR A 89 9.81 -21.78 -1.07
C TYR A 89 9.87 -23.30 -1.15
N THR A 90 9.95 -23.96 0.00
CA THR A 90 9.91 -25.42 0.12
C THR A 90 9.11 -25.80 1.35
N ILE A 91 8.02 -26.54 1.17
CA ILE A 91 7.30 -27.12 2.30
C ILE A 91 8.07 -28.33 2.77
N LEU A 92 8.67 -28.22 3.96
CA LEU A 92 9.50 -29.26 4.57
C LEU A 92 8.66 -30.32 5.30
N GLY A 93 7.43 -29.98 5.68
CA GLY A 93 6.50 -30.88 6.35
C GLY A 93 5.25 -30.16 6.86
N GLN A 94 4.29 -30.95 7.32
CA GLN A 94 3.05 -30.48 7.92
C GLN A 94 2.77 -31.25 9.22
N LYS A 95 2.42 -30.55 10.29
CA LYS A 95 1.97 -31.13 11.56
C LYS A 95 0.52 -31.60 11.45
N ARG A 96 0.09 -32.44 12.41
CA ARG A 96 -1.30 -32.95 12.47
C ARG A 96 -2.36 -31.85 12.68
N ASP A 97 -1.97 -30.72 13.25
CA ASP A 97 -2.81 -29.54 13.45
C ASP A 97 -2.91 -28.63 12.22
N GLY A 98 -2.22 -28.99 11.15
CA GLY A 98 -2.21 -28.22 9.90
C GLY A 98 -1.03 -27.24 9.77
N THR A 99 -0.24 -27.03 10.84
CA THR A 99 0.95 -26.15 10.79
C THR A 99 1.94 -26.62 9.73
N LEU A 100 2.36 -25.74 8.85
CA LEU A 100 3.36 -25.98 7.82
C LEU A 100 4.76 -25.63 8.35
N LYS A 101 5.76 -26.48 8.08
CA LYS A 101 7.17 -26.11 8.19
C LYS A 101 7.65 -25.70 6.80
N VAL A 102 8.05 -24.45 6.66
CA VAL A 102 8.38 -23.85 5.38
C VAL A 102 9.82 -23.33 5.42
N ARG A 103 10.57 -23.58 4.36
CA ARG A 103 11.83 -22.89 4.07
C ARG A 103 11.56 -21.83 3.04
N LEU A 104 11.95 -20.59 3.33
CA LEU A 104 11.88 -19.47 2.42
C LEU A 104 13.28 -18.99 2.08
N LYS A 105 13.49 -18.64 0.80
CA LYS A 105 14.64 -17.85 0.36
C LYS A 105 14.12 -16.54 -0.18
N VAL A 106 14.65 -15.44 0.32
CA VAL A 106 14.16 -14.07 0.09
C VAL A 106 15.27 -13.23 -0.52
N LEU A 107 14.91 -12.32 -1.41
CA LEU A 107 15.82 -11.33 -1.94
C LEU A 107 15.30 -9.96 -1.51
N ALA A 108 16.13 -9.18 -0.82
CA ALA A 108 15.80 -7.81 -0.46
C ALA A 108 15.58 -6.96 -1.71
N SER A 109 14.58 -6.07 -1.66
CA SER A 109 14.33 -5.12 -2.73
C SER A 109 15.20 -3.86 -2.56
N GLU A 110 15.38 -3.11 -3.64
CA GLU A 110 15.97 -1.78 -3.62
C GLU A 110 15.23 -0.81 -2.69
N ASN A 111 13.93 -1.04 -2.46
CA ASN A 111 13.13 -0.24 -1.53
C ASN A 111 13.60 -0.42 -0.08
N LEU A 112 13.92 -1.65 0.35
CA LEU A 112 14.47 -1.90 1.69
C LEU A 112 15.82 -1.21 1.90
N GLU A 113 16.70 -1.20 0.89
CA GLU A 113 17.98 -0.51 0.96
C GLU A 113 17.78 0.99 1.25
N VAL A 114 16.88 1.64 0.50
CA VAL A 114 16.55 3.06 0.64
C VAL A 114 15.82 3.34 1.95
N TRP A 115 14.92 2.45 2.37
CA TRP A 115 14.22 2.53 3.64
C TRP A 115 15.20 2.55 4.83
N LYS A 116 16.15 1.61 4.86
CA LYS A 116 17.19 1.55 5.90
C LYS A 116 17.97 2.87 6.01
N LEU A 117 18.25 3.53 4.89
CA LEU A 117 18.98 4.82 4.89
C LEU A 117 18.09 5.99 5.30
N LEU A 118 16.94 6.19 4.66
CA LEU A 118 16.14 7.40 4.78
C LEU A 118 15.18 7.38 5.97
N VAL A 119 14.64 6.21 6.29
CA VAL A 119 13.64 6.06 7.36
C VAL A 119 14.28 5.63 8.68
N GLU A 120 15.16 4.62 8.64
CA GLU A 120 15.81 4.10 9.84
C GLU A 120 17.11 4.84 10.19
N GLY A 121 17.63 5.69 9.29
CA GLY A 121 18.84 6.49 9.51
C GLY A 121 20.15 5.66 9.58
N LYS A 122 20.16 4.46 9.01
CA LYS A 122 21.36 3.62 8.92
C LYS A 122 22.30 4.16 7.85
N ASN A 123 23.56 4.44 8.21
CA ASN A 123 24.52 5.10 7.31
C ASN A 123 25.54 4.15 6.65
N ASP A 124 25.47 2.85 6.94
CA ASP A 124 26.43 1.83 6.52
C ASP A 124 25.85 0.83 5.48
N ILE A 125 24.75 1.21 4.84
CA ILE A 125 24.08 0.40 3.84
C ILE A 125 24.75 0.60 2.47
N ALA A 126 25.20 -0.50 1.87
CA ALA A 126 25.68 -0.51 0.49
C ALA A 126 24.47 -0.61 -0.44
N LEU A 127 24.26 0.42 -1.26
CA LEU A 127 23.18 0.42 -2.25
C LEU A 127 23.55 -0.38 -3.50
N SER A 128 22.60 -1.15 -4.01
CA SER A 128 22.63 -1.68 -5.36
C SER A 128 22.55 -0.55 -6.40
N GLU A 129 22.77 -0.85 -7.68
CA GLU A 129 22.61 0.16 -8.75
C GLU A 129 21.18 0.72 -8.80
N LYS A 130 20.16 -0.13 -8.61
CA LYS A 130 18.76 0.31 -8.54
C LYS A 130 18.50 1.08 -7.23
N GLY A 131 19.02 0.59 -6.10
CA GLY A 131 18.91 1.27 -4.82
C GLY A 131 19.50 2.68 -4.86
N GLN A 132 20.65 2.88 -5.51
CA GLN A 132 21.24 4.22 -5.67
C GLN A 132 20.33 5.15 -6.49
N LYS A 133 19.79 4.69 -7.62
CA LYS A 133 18.87 5.48 -8.45
C LYS A 133 17.59 5.85 -7.68
N LEU A 134 17.03 4.91 -6.94
CA LEU A 134 15.84 5.15 -6.12
C LEU A 134 16.14 6.15 -5.00
N TYR A 135 17.26 5.98 -4.30
CA TYR A 135 17.71 6.90 -3.25
C TYR A 135 17.90 8.34 -3.77
N ASP A 136 18.59 8.49 -4.91
CA ASP A 136 18.82 9.80 -5.52
C ASP A 136 17.49 10.45 -5.90
N GLN A 137 16.56 9.69 -6.47
CA GLN A 137 15.24 10.18 -6.87
C GLN A 137 14.39 10.58 -5.65
N VAL A 138 14.28 9.72 -4.63
CA VAL A 138 13.54 10.03 -3.40
C VAL A 138 14.13 11.27 -2.71
N SER A 139 15.45 11.34 -2.59
CA SER A 139 16.14 12.50 -1.99
C SER A 139 15.85 13.78 -2.76
N ALA A 140 15.86 13.73 -4.11
CA ALA A 140 15.54 14.88 -4.94
C ALA A 140 14.07 15.31 -4.79
N ILE A 141 13.12 14.37 -4.73
CA ILE A 141 11.70 14.65 -4.50
C ILE A 141 11.51 15.36 -3.16
N LEU A 142 12.04 14.79 -2.08
CA LEU A 142 11.92 15.38 -0.73
C LEU A 142 12.53 16.79 -0.68
N HIS A 143 13.67 17.00 -1.31
CA HIS A 143 14.32 18.32 -1.36
C HIS A 143 13.52 19.36 -2.14
N ASN A 144 12.87 18.96 -3.24
CA ASN A 144 12.17 19.88 -4.14
C ASN A 144 10.74 20.17 -3.70
N GLU A 145 10.03 19.16 -3.18
CA GLU A 145 8.60 19.26 -2.87
C GLU A 145 8.33 19.69 -1.42
N ILE A 146 9.27 19.41 -0.48
CA ILE A 146 9.08 19.75 0.92
C ILE A 146 9.83 21.03 1.27
N GLN A 147 9.09 22.01 1.84
CA GLN A 147 9.64 23.27 2.31
C GLN A 147 9.60 23.34 3.84
N GLU A 148 10.53 24.11 4.40
CA GLU A 148 10.55 24.37 5.84
C GLU A 148 9.24 25.03 6.31
N GLY A 149 8.66 24.50 7.39
CA GLY A 149 7.41 25.00 7.96
C GLY A 149 6.13 24.37 7.40
N MET A 150 6.20 23.47 6.41
CA MET A 150 5.04 22.70 5.99
C MET A 150 4.51 21.81 7.11
N SER A 151 3.19 21.80 7.30
CA SER A 151 2.47 20.81 8.11
C SER A 151 2.56 19.42 7.47
N ASP A 152 2.26 18.36 8.21
CA ASP A 152 2.29 17.00 7.68
C ASP A 152 1.26 16.80 6.56
N PHE A 153 0.08 17.42 6.67
CA PHE A 153 -0.90 17.47 5.57
C PHE A 153 -0.35 18.15 4.30
N GLU A 154 0.37 19.26 4.42
CA GLU A 154 0.94 19.95 3.26
C GLU A 154 2.05 19.12 2.60
N LYS A 155 2.89 18.44 3.39
CA LYS A 155 3.91 17.51 2.88
C LYS A 155 3.27 16.30 2.19
N GLU A 156 2.29 15.67 2.84
CA GLU A 156 1.55 14.54 2.27
C GLU A 156 0.96 14.92 0.92
N LYS A 157 0.23 16.04 0.87
CA LYS A 157 -0.37 16.52 -0.38
C LYS A 157 0.69 16.81 -1.45
N ALA A 158 1.82 17.41 -1.09
CA ALA A 158 2.88 17.69 -2.07
C ALA A 158 3.46 16.40 -2.67
N LEU A 159 3.69 15.37 -1.85
CA LEU A 159 4.23 14.08 -2.28
C LEU A 159 3.19 13.27 -3.08
N HIS A 160 1.92 13.29 -2.68
CA HIS A 160 0.82 12.71 -3.44
C HIS A 160 0.69 13.36 -4.83
N ASP A 161 0.66 14.69 -4.88
CA ASP A 161 0.58 15.45 -6.12
C ASP A 161 1.80 15.17 -7.04
N TYR A 162 3.00 15.07 -6.45
CA TYR A 162 4.20 14.71 -7.20
C TYR A 162 4.06 13.33 -7.83
N LEU A 163 3.65 12.33 -7.05
CA LEU A 163 3.51 10.97 -7.52
C LEU A 163 2.55 10.89 -8.70
N ILE A 164 1.34 11.44 -8.57
CA ILE A 164 0.32 11.42 -9.63
C ILE A 164 0.77 12.18 -10.88
N LYS A 165 1.44 13.32 -10.73
CA LYS A 165 1.92 14.11 -11.87
C LYS A 165 3.09 13.50 -12.64
N ASN A 166 3.81 12.58 -12.02
CA ASN A 166 5.05 12.02 -12.56
C ASN A 166 5.01 10.50 -12.76
N CYS A 167 3.94 9.82 -12.41
CA CYS A 167 3.73 8.41 -12.66
C CYS A 167 2.49 8.23 -13.52
N ALA A 168 2.50 7.29 -14.44
CA ALA A 168 1.34 6.85 -15.20
C ALA A 168 0.98 5.42 -14.85
N PHE A 169 -0.33 5.10 -14.81
CA PHE A 169 -0.78 3.73 -14.58
C PHE A 169 -0.39 2.81 -15.76
N GLU A 170 0.16 1.61 -15.45
CA GLU A 170 0.53 0.61 -16.45
C GLU A 170 -0.69 -0.15 -16.97
N GLU A 171 -1.36 0.38 -17.98
CA GLU A 171 -2.59 -0.20 -18.57
C GLU A 171 -2.37 -1.56 -19.23
N ASN A 172 -1.13 -1.85 -19.71
CA ASN A 172 -0.82 -3.14 -20.34
C ASN A 172 -0.49 -4.24 -19.33
N TYR A 173 -0.70 -3.96 -18.06
CA TYR A 173 -0.57 -4.93 -17.00
C TYR A 173 -1.43 -6.18 -17.29
N ARG A 174 -0.76 -7.30 -17.50
CA ARG A 174 -1.43 -8.61 -17.64
C ARG A 174 -1.53 -9.26 -16.26
N GLY A 175 -2.65 -9.01 -15.58
CA GLY A 175 -2.94 -9.69 -14.33
C GLY A 175 -2.81 -11.20 -14.50
N GLY A 176 -1.99 -11.87 -13.69
CA GLY A 176 -1.88 -13.33 -13.68
C GLY A 176 -0.49 -13.90 -13.39
N ASP A 177 0.57 -13.27 -13.81
CA ASP A 177 1.94 -13.73 -13.50
C ASP A 177 2.69 -12.69 -12.66
N ARG A 178 2.20 -12.51 -11.42
CA ARG A 178 2.85 -11.64 -10.44
C ARG A 178 4.04 -12.37 -9.85
N THR A 179 5.16 -12.42 -10.56
CA THR A 179 6.43 -12.86 -9.94
C THR A 179 6.97 -11.82 -8.97
N GLY A 180 6.38 -10.60 -9.01
CA GLY A 180 6.84 -9.45 -8.20
C GLY A 180 8.17 -8.86 -8.66
N ASP A 181 8.75 -9.39 -9.73
CA ASP A 181 10.06 -8.95 -10.23
C ASP A 181 9.99 -7.72 -11.14
N GLU A 182 8.80 -7.42 -11.67
CA GLU A 182 8.64 -6.30 -12.59
C GLU A 182 8.59 -4.98 -11.82
N ASP A 183 9.35 -4.01 -12.28
CA ASP A 183 9.54 -2.72 -11.60
C ASP A 183 8.23 -1.96 -11.35
N TYR A 184 7.21 -2.13 -12.20
CA TYR A 184 5.93 -1.42 -12.04
C TYR A 184 5.10 -1.86 -10.81
N TYR A 185 5.47 -2.98 -10.14
CA TYR A 185 4.90 -3.35 -8.83
C TYR A 185 5.59 -2.66 -7.65
N LYS A 186 6.68 -1.92 -7.88
CA LYS A 186 7.57 -1.41 -6.86
C LYS A 186 7.63 0.12 -6.89
N ALA A 187 8.06 0.72 -5.79
CA ALA A 187 8.36 2.15 -5.71
C ALA A 187 9.33 2.59 -6.82
N TYR A 188 10.27 1.71 -7.21
CA TYR A 188 11.20 1.98 -8.30
C TYR A 188 10.48 2.24 -9.63
N GLY A 189 9.46 1.47 -9.95
CA GLY A 189 8.63 1.69 -11.14
C GLY A 189 7.95 3.06 -11.12
N ALA A 190 7.30 3.39 -10.01
CA ALA A 190 6.58 4.65 -9.85
C ALA A 190 7.51 5.87 -9.86
N LEU A 191 8.62 5.82 -9.11
CA LEU A 191 9.47 6.99 -8.87
C LEU A 191 10.61 7.16 -9.87
N VAL A 192 11.15 6.07 -10.44
CA VAL A 192 12.30 6.11 -11.36
C VAL A 192 11.88 5.88 -12.81
N ASN A 193 11.02 4.88 -13.05
CA ASN A 193 10.54 4.55 -14.40
C ASN A 193 9.26 5.33 -14.78
N HIS A 194 8.63 6.01 -13.82
CA HIS A 194 7.41 6.80 -13.98
C HIS A 194 6.21 5.98 -14.48
N LYS A 195 6.15 4.71 -14.11
CA LYS A 195 5.11 3.78 -14.50
C LYS A 195 4.90 2.69 -13.47
N ALA A 196 3.65 2.55 -12.99
CA ALA A 196 3.33 1.59 -11.93
C ALA A 196 1.90 1.07 -12.01
N VAL A 197 1.63 -0.01 -11.29
CA VAL A 197 0.29 -0.45 -10.89
C VAL A 197 0.05 -0.06 -9.43
N CYS A 198 -1.13 -0.36 -8.88
CA CYS A 198 -1.53 0.03 -7.53
C CYS A 198 -0.47 -0.28 -6.45
N ASN A 199 0.15 -1.45 -6.50
CA ASN A 199 1.21 -1.81 -5.54
C ASN A 199 2.41 -0.85 -5.60
N GLY A 200 2.86 -0.48 -6.80
CA GLY A 200 3.97 0.46 -6.97
C GLY A 200 3.63 1.88 -6.53
N TYR A 201 2.37 2.34 -6.72
CA TYR A 201 1.88 3.62 -6.17
C TYR A 201 1.87 3.58 -4.64
N ALA A 202 1.29 2.53 -4.06
CA ALA A 202 1.21 2.38 -2.61
C ALA A 202 2.60 2.27 -1.96
N GLU A 203 3.51 1.53 -2.56
CA GLU A 203 4.90 1.40 -2.08
C GLU A 203 5.66 2.73 -2.18
N ALA A 204 5.45 3.49 -3.27
CA ALA A 204 6.04 4.82 -3.45
C ALA A 204 5.53 5.83 -2.41
N MET A 205 4.21 5.89 -2.17
CA MET A 205 3.64 6.72 -1.11
C MET A 205 4.18 6.33 0.26
N ASN A 206 4.21 5.03 0.56
CA ASN A 206 4.75 4.52 1.82
C ASN A 206 6.21 4.97 2.05
N LEU A 207 7.07 4.82 1.04
CA LEU A 207 8.47 5.23 1.13
C LEU A 207 8.63 6.75 1.27
N LEU A 208 7.95 7.54 0.44
CA LEU A 208 8.06 9.00 0.43
C LEU A 208 7.58 9.60 1.75
N LEU A 209 6.43 9.16 2.26
CA LEU A 209 5.85 9.72 3.48
C LEU A 209 6.69 9.36 4.71
N ASN A 210 7.11 8.10 4.86
CA ASN A 210 7.95 7.71 5.99
C ASN A 210 9.33 8.41 5.94
N ALA A 211 9.91 8.57 4.76
CA ALA A 211 11.16 9.34 4.59
C ALA A 211 10.97 10.85 4.90
N ALA A 212 9.75 11.38 4.75
CA ALA A 212 9.37 12.74 5.16
C ALA A 212 9.01 12.85 6.66
N GLY A 213 9.06 11.75 7.42
CA GLY A 213 8.73 11.67 8.84
C GLY A 213 7.22 11.51 9.14
N ILE A 214 6.42 11.17 8.15
CA ILE A 214 4.97 10.94 8.26
C ILE A 214 4.71 9.44 8.27
N SER A 215 4.09 8.91 9.32
CA SER A 215 3.77 7.49 9.40
C SER A 215 2.77 7.09 8.32
N CYS A 216 3.16 6.17 7.46
CA CYS A 216 2.33 5.62 6.40
C CYS A 216 2.50 4.11 6.36
N LYS A 217 1.40 3.39 6.12
CA LYS A 217 1.39 1.94 5.94
C LYS A 217 0.67 1.59 4.64
N MET A 218 1.08 0.50 4.02
CA MET A 218 0.34 -0.06 2.90
C MET A 218 -0.87 -0.85 3.41
N VAL A 219 -1.95 -0.79 2.67
CA VAL A 219 -3.15 -1.62 2.85
C VAL A 219 -3.32 -2.48 1.61
N VAL A 220 -3.66 -3.75 1.81
CA VAL A 220 -4.00 -4.66 0.72
C VAL A 220 -5.40 -5.22 0.91
N GLY A 221 -6.09 -5.31 -0.20
CA GLY A 221 -7.46 -5.78 -0.23
C GLY A 221 -7.98 -5.89 -1.65
N THR A 222 -9.23 -5.47 -1.85
CA THR A 222 -9.83 -5.38 -3.18
C THR A 222 -10.48 -4.02 -3.39
N ALA A 223 -10.45 -3.52 -4.62
CA ALA A 223 -11.23 -2.37 -5.06
C ALA A 223 -12.08 -2.80 -6.26
N ASP A 224 -13.40 -2.55 -6.19
CA ASP A 224 -14.39 -3.05 -7.16
C ASP A 224 -14.22 -4.54 -7.48
N GLY A 225 -13.86 -5.35 -6.45
CA GLY A 225 -13.69 -6.80 -6.55
C GLY A 225 -12.40 -7.27 -7.20
N THR A 226 -11.46 -6.37 -7.48
CA THR A 226 -10.12 -6.68 -8.00
C THR A 226 -9.07 -6.46 -6.93
N ASP A 227 -8.06 -7.33 -6.86
CA ASP A 227 -6.91 -7.16 -5.94
C ASP A 227 -6.33 -5.76 -6.08
N HIS A 228 -6.14 -5.08 -4.95
CA HIS A 228 -5.73 -3.70 -4.91
C HIS A 228 -4.87 -3.38 -3.68
N ALA A 229 -4.02 -2.36 -3.80
CA ALA A 229 -3.20 -1.85 -2.71
C ALA A 229 -3.27 -0.33 -2.67
N TRP A 230 -3.32 0.23 -1.44
CA TRP A 230 -3.37 1.66 -1.16
C TRP A 230 -2.68 1.96 0.18
N ASN A 231 -2.96 3.08 0.83
CA ASN A 231 -2.27 3.46 2.05
C ASN A 231 -3.22 3.92 3.17
N VAL A 232 -2.76 3.79 4.42
CA VAL A 232 -3.23 4.57 5.57
C VAL A 232 -2.13 5.50 6.03
N VAL A 233 -2.47 6.75 6.30
CA VAL A 233 -1.54 7.83 6.64
C VAL A 233 -1.93 8.45 7.98
N LYS A 234 -0.96 8.68 8.86
CA LYS A 234 -1.16 9.31 10.15
C LYS A 234 -0.87 10.80 10.08
N LEU A 235 -1.86 11.62 10.36
CA LEU A 235 -1.74 13.05 10.57
C LEU A 235 -1.96 13.37 12.06
N GLU A 236 -1.98 14.67 12.41
CA GLU A 236 -1.97 15.13 13.82
C GLU A 236 -3.16 14.63 14.63
N ASP A 237 -4.33 14.46 14.03
CA ASP A 237 -5.59 14.08 14.69
C ASP A 237 -5.95 12.61 14.57
N GLY A 238 -5.34 11.87 13.64
CA GLY A 238 -5.66 10.44 13.45
C GLY A 238 -5.14 9.84 12.16
N TRP A 239 -5.71 8.71 11.78
CA TRP A 239 -5.38 8.00 10.57
C TRP A 239 -6.40 8.24 9.46
N TYR A 240 -5.94 8.19 8.23
CA TYR A 240 -6.71 8.44 7.01
C TYR A 240 -6.41 7.41 5.93
N GLN A 241 -7.41 7.04 5.15
CA GLN A 241 -7.26 6.21 3.96
C GLN A 241 -6.86 7.06 2.75
N VAL A 242 -5.87 6.65 1.98
CA VAL A 242 -5.40 7.36 0.78
C VAL A 242 -5.14 6.37 -0.34
N ASP A 243 -5.73 6.60 -1.52
CA ASP A 243 -5.45 5.82 -2.72
C ASP A 243 -4.96 6.71 -3.87
N ALA A 244 -3.65 6.86 -3.96
CA ALA A 244 -3.02 7.64 -5.02
C ALA A 244 -3.23 7.05 -6.42
N THR A 245 -3.51 5.74 -6.53
CA THR A 245 -3.81 5.10 -7.83
C THR A 245 -5.15 5.54 -8.38
N TRP A 246 -6.16 5.63 -7.51
CA TRP A 246 -7.50 6.06 -7.92
C TRP A 246 -7.65 7.57 -8.00
N ASP A 247 -6.72 8.32 -7.42
CA ASP A 247 -6.61 9.77 -7.59
C ASP A 247 -5.82 10.15 -8.86
N ASP A 248 -5.19 9.18 -9.54
CA ASP A 248 -4.53 9.37 -10.83
C ASP A 248 -5.51 9.14 -11.99
N PRO A 249 -5.82 10.17 -12.81
CA PRO A 249 -6.81 10.03 -13.88
C PRO A 249 -6.34 9.06 -14.97
N THR A 250 -7.14 8.01 -15.21
CA THR A 250 -6.92 7.07 -16.33
C THR A 250 -7.91 7.34 -17.47
N PRO A 251 -7.49 7.54 -18.72
CA PRO A 251 -6.09 7.67 -19.15
C PRO A 251 -5.41 8.91 -18.56
N ASP A 252 -4.08 8.81 -18.39
CA ASP A 252 -3.24 9.87 -17.84
C ASP A 252 -3.52 11.22 -18.49
N ARG A 253 -3.59 12.28 -17.68
CA ARG A 253 -3.84 13.66 -18.09
C ARG A 253 -2.79 14.57 -17.47
N GLU A 254 -1.83 14.99 -18.27
CA GLU A 254 -0.69 15.81 -17.87
C GLU A 254 -1.05 16.91 -16.85
N GLY A 255 -0.47 16.81 -15.66
CA GLY A 255 -0.65 17.78 -14.58
C GLY A 255 -2.00 17.78 -13.87
N MET A 256 -2.89 16.84 -14.17
CA MET A 256 -4.17 16.67 -13.48
C MET A 256 -3.99 15.79 -12.25
N VAL A 257 -4.50 16.23 -11.13
CA VAL A 257 -4.59 15.46 -9.87
C VAL A 257 -6.03 15.45 -9.43
N GLN A 258 -6.53 14.30 -9.02
CA GLN A 258 -7.80 14.13 -8.35
C GLN A 258 -7.56 13.93 -6.84
N TYR A 259 -8.60 14.11 -6.03
CA TYR A 259 -8.55 13.97 -4.57
C TYR A 259 -9.78 13.22 -4.07
N ASP A 260 -10.34 12.36 -4.92
CA ASP A 260 -11.58 11.64 -4.67
C ASP A 260 -11.36 10.58 -3.58
N TYR A 261 -10.11 10.11 -3.45
CA TYR A 261 -9.65 9.12 -2.50
C TYR A 261 -8.53 9.62 -1.58
N PHE A 262 -8.44 10.92 -1.38
CA PHE A 262 -7.43 11.56 -0.54
C PHE A 262 -7.98 11.84 0.87
N ASN A 263 -7.41 11.17 1.87
CA ASN A 263 -7.74 11.30 3.30
C ASN A 263 -9.21 11.01 3.62
N LEU A 264 -9.63 9.79 3.30
CA LEU A 264 -10.97 9.27 3.58
C LEU A 264 -11.04 8.56 4.93
N THR A 265 -12.27 8.44 5.46
CA THR A 265 -12.56 7.52 6.57
C THR A 265 -12.74 6.09 6.08
N ASP A 266 -12.69 5.11 7.01
CA ASP A 266 -13.00 3.71 6.71
C ASP A 266 -14.41 3.52 6.13
N GLU A 267 -15.38 4.32 6.58
CA GLU A 267 -16.75 4.25 6.08
C GLU A 267 -16.82 4.72 4.62
N GLN A 268 -16.12 5.80 4.31
CA GLN A 268 -16.06 6.35 2.96
C GLN A 268 -15.31 5.39 2.02
N MET A 269 -14.11 4.95 2.40
CA MET A 269 -13.30 4.03 1.59
C MET A 269 -14.03 2.70 1.33
N ALA A 270 -14.74 2.17 2.31
CA ALA A 270 -15.47 0.89 2.19
C ALA A 270 -16.63 0.90 1.19
N LYS A 271 -16.96 2.05 0.56
CA LYS A 271 -17.97 2.10 -0.52
C LYS A 271 -17.48 1.43 -1.80
N SER A 272 -16.16 1.38 -2.01
CA SER A 272 -15.52 0.79 -3.19
C SER A 272 -14.42 -0.22 -2.85
N HIS A 273 -13.85 -0.14 -1.64
CA HIS A 273 -12.72 -0.95 -1.18
C HIS A 273 -13.13 -1.93 -0.09
N GLN A 274 -12.46 -3.10 -0.05
CA GLN A 274 -12.65 -4.11 0.97
C GLN A 274 -11.29 -4.60 1.47
N TRP A 275 -11.09 -4.60 2.78
CA TRP A 275 -9.88 -5.08 3.45
C TRP A 275 -10.22 -5.69 4.80
N ASN A 276 -9.27 -6.38 5.43
CA ASN A 276 -9.44 -6.84 6.80
C ASN A 276 -9.17 -5.68 7.76
N LYS A 277 -10.22 -5.05 8.28
CA LYS A 277 -10.13 -3.84 9.13
C LYS A 277 -9.42 -4.07 10.45
N GLU A 278 -9.30 -5.33 10.90
CA GLU A 278 -8.64 -5.67 12.18
C GLU A 278 -7.11 -5.57 12.07
N ASP A 279 -6.57 -5.59 10.85
CA ASP A 279 -5.12 -5.57 10.59
C ASP A 279 -4.56 -4.15 10.49
N TYR A 280 -5.42 -3.12 10.46
CA TYR A 280 -5.02 -1.74 10.23
C TYR A 280 -5.64 -0.77 11.23
N GLU A 281 -5.10 0.44 11.27
CA GLU A 281 -5.59 1.53 12.10
C GLU A 281 -6.96 2.00 11.65
N VAL A 282 -7.80 2.37 12.61
CA VAL A 282 -9.15 2.86 12.36
C VAL A 282 -9.08 4.32 11.87
N CYS A 283 -9.67 4.58 10.70
CA CYS A 283 -9.72 5.89 10.08
C CYS A 283 -11.12 6.49 10.23
N THR A 284 -11.29 7.44 11.16
CA THR A 284 -12.57 8.10 11.47
C THR A 284 -12.55 9.60 11.26
N GLU A 285 -11.38 10.19 11.19
CA GLU A 285 -11.21 11.63 11.13
C GLU A 285 -11.50 12.18 9.72
N THR A 286 -11.96 13.42 9.64
CA THR A 286 -12.37 14.06 8.39
C THR A 286 -11.72 15.42 8.14
N GLN A 287 -10.99 15.94 9.14
CA GLN A 287 -10.44 17.31 9.09
C GLN A 287 -9.48 17.51 7.92
N TYR A 288 -8.65 16.51 7.64
CA TYR A 288 -7.62 16.54 6.58
C TYR A 288 -8.07 15.91 5.26
N ASN A 289 -9.36 15.56 5.11
CA ASN A 289 -9.87 15.29 3.76
C ASN A 289 -9.72 16.56 2.90
N TYR A 290 -9.29 16.41 1.65
CA TYR A 290 -8.99 17.54 0.76
C TYR A 290 -10.13 18.58 0.69
N PHE A 291 -11.36 18.13 0.41
CA PHE A 291 -12.50 19.03 0.23
C PHE A 291 -12.92 19.70 1.54
N THR A 292 -12.83 18.98 2.66
CA THR A 292 -13.11 19.50 4.00
C THR A 292 -12.08 20.55 4.39
N TYR A 293 -10.80 20.25 4.24
CA TYR A 293 -9.70 21.13 4.60
C TYR A 293 -9.76 22.47 3.85
N TYR A 294 -10.07 22.44 2.55
CA TYR A 294 -10.19 23.66 1.73
C TYR A 294 -11.59 24.29 1.75
N ASN A 295 -12.49 23.84 2.63
CA ASN A 295 -13.88 24.31 2.71
C ASN A 295 -14.62 24.23 1.36
N GLN A 296 -14.43 23.09 0.68
CA GLN A 296 -15.02 22.83 -0.64
C GLN A 296 -16.16 21.80 -0.61
N VAL A 297 -16.67 21.43 0.57
CA VAL A 297 -17.87 20.61 0.74
C VAL A 297 -19.10 21.51 0.77
N CYS A 298 -20.17 21.10 0.11
CA CYS A 298 -21.47 21.72 0.12
C CYS A 298 -22.54 20.69 0.49
N ASP A 299 -23.34 20.97 1.50
CA ASP A 299 -24.39 20.08 1.98
C ASP A 299 -25.76 20.39 1.40
N SER A 300 -25.86 21.39 0.51
CA SER A 300 -27.09 21.77 -0.19
C SER A 300 -26.82 22.54 -1.46
N TYR A 301 -27.82 22.57 -2.36
CA TYR A 301 -27.74 23.36 -3.59
C TYR A 301 -27.62 24.88 -3.32
N GLU A 302 -28.26 25.38 -2.29
CA GLU A 302 -28.18 26.83 -1.96
C GLU A 302 -26.76 27.19 -1.47
N GLU A 303 -26.13 26.35 -0.66
CA GLU A 303 -24.74 26.55 -0.25
C GLU A 303 -23.78 26.44 -1.44
N TYR A 304 -24.00 25.46 -2.32
CA TYR A 304 -23.23 25.34 -3.56
C TYR A 304 -23.31 26.60 -4.41
N LYS A 305 -24.51 27.13 -4.64
CA LYS A 305 -24.74 28.39 -5.38
C LYS A 305 -24.01 29.56 -4.76
N GLU A 306 -24.12 29.70 -3.43
CA GLU A 306 -23.44 30.78 -2.71
C GLU A 306 -21.93 30.72 -2.88
N LYS A 307 -21.32 29.53 -2.66
CA LYS A 307 -19.87 29.32 -2.83
C LYS A 307 -19.41 29.55 -4.27
N VAL A 308 -20.17 29.08 -5.26
CA VAL A 308 -19.89 29.34 -6.68
C VAL A 308 -19.94 30.86 -7.00
N ASN A 309 -20.95 31.56 -6.53
CA ASN A 309 -21.04 33.00 -6.74
C ASN A 309 -19.86 33.75 -6.12
N GLN A 310 -19.44 33.38 -4.91
CA GLN A 310 -18.25 33.94 -4.27
C GLN A 310 -16.97 33.66 -5.08
N ALA A 311 -16.82 32.45 -5.64
CA ALA A 311 -15.68 32.07 -6.48
C ALA A 311 -15.67 32.89 -7.80
N ILE A 312 -16.84 33.08 -8.43
CA ILE A 312 -17.00 33.88 -9.64
C ILE A 312 -16.68 35.38 -9.34
N ALA A 313 -17.12 35.91 -8.22
CA ALA A 313 -16.79 37.28 -7.82
C ALA A 313 -15.27 37.49 -7.67
N LYS A 314 -14.54 36.44 -7.25
CA LYS A 314 -13.06 36.41 -7.20
C LYS A 314 -12.40 36.07 -8.55
N LYS A 315 -13.16 35.96 -9.63
CA LYS A 315 -12.72 35.62 -11.00
C LYS A 315 -11.94 34.30 -11.07
N LYS A 316 -12.31 33.29 -10.24
CA LYS A 316 -11.72 31.95 -10.36
C LYS A 316 -12.15 31.34 -11.69
N LYS A 317 -11.17 30.82 -12.45
CA LYS A 317 -11.41 30.16 -13.75
C LYS A 317 -11.82 28.69 -13.60
N LYS A 318 -11.28 28.00 -12.58
CA LYS A 318 -11.64 26.63 -12.20
C LYS A 318 -12.24 26.69 -10.81
N ILE A 319 -13.42 26.12 -10.64
CA ILE A 319 -14.20 26.10 -9.39
C ILE A 319 -14.62 24.67 -9.17
N VAL A 320 -14.22 24.08 -8.04
CA VAL A 320 -14.48 22.67 -7.72
C VAL A 320 -15.12 22.62 -6.34
N TYR A 321 -16.24 21.93 -6.24
CA TYR A 321 -16.90 21.64 -4.97
C TYR A 321 -17.38 20.19 -4.95
N LEU A 322 -17.29 19.57 -3.80
CA LEU A 322 -17.94 18.31 -3.49
C LEU A 322 -19.33 18.60 -2.92
N VAL A 323 -20.34 17.92 -3.41
CA VAL A 323 -21.73 18.05 -3.01
C VAL A 323 -22.20 16.73 -2.42
N THR A 324 -22.69 16.77 -1.17
CA THR A 324 -23.07 15.54 -0.43
C THR A 324 -24.47 15.04 -0.77
N ASP A 325 -25.36 15.93 -1.25
CA ASP A 325 -26.77 15.67 -1.56
C ASP A 325 -27.12 15.86 -3.05
N TYR A 326 -26.14 15.62 -3.95
CA TYR A 326 -26.33 15.91 -5.37
C TYR A 326 -27.44 15.06 -6.01
N GLU A 327 -28.43 15.76 -6.59
CA GLU A 327 -29.41 15.20 -7.51
C GLU A 327 -29.43 16.03 -8.80
N GLU A 328 -29.14 15.41 -9.94
CA GLU A 328 -29.01 16.10 -11.23
C GLU A 328 -30.24 16.99 -11.56
N SER A 329 -31.44 16.52 -11.23
CA SER A 329 -32.70 17.27 -11.46
C SER A 329 -32.85 18.51 -10.58
N ALA A 330 -32.17 18.59 -9.44
CA ALA A 330 -32.24 19.67 -8.48
C ALA A 330 -31.11 20.70 -8.66
N TYR A 331 -30.01 20.31 -9.30
CA TYR A 331 -28.84 21.17 -9.47
C TYR A 331 -28.81 21.85 -10.84
N ASP A 332 -29.59 22.93 -10.96
CA ASP A 332 -29.58 23.78 -12.16
C ASP A 332 -28.31 24.65 -12.18
N LEU A 333 -27.40 24.39 -13.10
CA LEU A 333 -26.13 25.12 -13.27
C LEU A 333 -26.25 26.30 -14.24
N SER A 334 -27.40 26.54 -14.83
CA SER A 334 -27.64 27.67 -15.76
C SER A 334 -27.40 29.01 -15.07
N PHE A 335 -27.64 29.10 -13.75
CA PHE A 335 -27.42 30.34 -12.96
C PHE A 335 -26.01 30.91 -13.12
N VAL A 336 -25.02 30.08 -13.41
CA VAL A 336 -23.62 30.52 -13.59
C VAL A 336 -23.50 31.51 -14.74
N VAL A 337 -24.24 31.30 -15.84
CA VAL A 337 -24.24 32.17 -17.01
C VAL A 337 -25.34 33.23 -16.90
N ASP A 338 -26.54 32.85 -16.45
CA ASP A 338 -27.71 33.70 -16.44
C ASP A 338 -27.59 34.84 -15.43
N SER A 339 -26.90 34.62 -14.30
CA SER A 339 -26.72 35.61 -13.25
C SER A 339 -25.44 36.45 -13.37
N HIS A 340 -24.54 36.16 -14.31
CA HIS A 340 -23.21 36.77 -14.39
C HIS A 340 -22.86 37.27 -15.80
N LEU A 341 -23.24 38.47 -16.12
CA LEU A 341 -23.05 39.11 -17.46
C LEU A 341 -21.61 39.17 -17.95
N ASN A 342 -20.63 39.00 -17.06
CA ASN A 342 -19.18 39.00 -17.40
C ASN A 342 -18.64 37.63 -17.79
N ILE A 343 -19.45 36.58 -17.72
CA ILE A 343 -19.08 35.24 -18.12
C ILE A 343 -19.39 35.05 -19.61
N LYS A 344 -18.36 34.73 -20.38
CA LYS A 344 -18.50 34.43 -21.82
C LYS A 344 -18.85 32.98 -22.08
N LYS A 345 -18.32 32.07 -21.26
CA LYS A 345 -18.53 30.63 -21.38
C LYS A 345 -18.36 29.97 -20.02
N ALA A 346 -19.21 29.01 -19.72
CA ALA A 346 -19.02 28.05 -18.63
C ALA A 346 -19.21 26.63 -19.16
N SER A 347 -18.48 25.70 -18.61
CA SER A 347 -18.67 24.27 -18.79
C SER A 347 -18.45 23.57 -17.46
N TYR A 348 -19.12 22.46 -17.24
CA TYR A 348 -18.94 21.68 -16.04
C TYR A 348 -18.76 20.20 -16.34
N MET A 349 -18.20 19.48 -15.40
CA MET A 349 -18.13 18.03 -15.33
C MET A 349 -18.52 17.61 -13.92
N THR A 350 -19.16 16.47 -13.81
CA THR A 350 -19.42 15.79 -12.56
C THR A 350 -18.63 14.49 -12.50
N SER A 351 -18.16 14.13 -11.32
CA SER A 351 -17.60 12.83 -11.03
C SER A 351 -18.10 12.35 -9.67
N ASP A 352 -18.28 11.03 -9.53
CA ASP A 352 -18.67 10.46 -8.26
C ASP A 352 -17.44 10.24 -7.38
N SER A 353 -17.61 10.47 -6.09
CA SER A 353 -16.60 10.25 -5.04
C SER A 353 -17.26 9.48 -3.89
N PRO A 354 -16.49 8.76 -3.05
CA PRO A 354 -17.02 8.14 -1.84
C PRO A 354 -17.73 9.10 -0.88
N MET A 355 -17.48 10.40 -0.98
CA MET A 355 -18.11 11.44 -0.15
C MET A 355 -19.36 12.06 -0.78
N GLY A 356 -19.54 11.95 -2.08
CA GLY A 356 -20.63 12.60 -2.82
C GLY A 356 -20.26 12.85 -4.27
N THR A 357 -20.86 13.85 -4.91
CA THR A 357 -20.55 14.20 -6.30
C THR A 357 -19.67 15.45 -6.37
N ILE A 358 -18.57 15.37 -7.10
CA ILE A 358 -17.69 16.51 -7.35
C ILE A 358 -18.17 17.24 -8.60
N ILE A 359 -18.45 18.53 -8.47
CA ILE A 359 -18.80 19.41 -9.58
C ILE A 359 -17.61 20.32 -9.89
N SER A 360 -17.05 20.16 -11.08
CA SER A 360 -15.95 20.99 -11.58
C SER A 360 -16.45 21.94 -12.65
N LEU A 361 -16.43 23.25 -12.37
CA LEU A 361 -16.79 24.31 -13.29
C LEU A 361 -15.53 24.94 -13.92
N ASN A 362 -15.54 25.12 -15.24
CA ASN A 362 -14.55 25.94 -15.94
C ASN A 362 -15.26 27.20 -16.47
N VAL A 363 -14.78 28.37 -16.08
CA VAL A 363 -15.38 29.66 -16.37
C VAL A 363 -14.42 30.54 -17.21
N THR A 364 -14.92 31.11 -18.29
CA THR A 364 -14.20 32.09 -19.12
C THR A 364 -14.88 33.45 -19.01
N TYR A 365 -14.11 34.48 -18.58
CA TYR A 365 -14.58 35.86 -18.41
C TYR A 365 -14.38 36.73 -19.64
#